data_ac0a8bc2234e1055d72c35c2888b825c
#
_entry.id   ac0a8bc2234e1055d72c35c2888b825c
#
_cell.length_a   1.000
_cell.length_b   1.000
_cell.length_c   1.000
_cell.angle_alpha   90.00
_cell.angle_beta   90.00
_cell.angle_gamma   90.00
#
_symmetry.space_group_name_H-M   'P 1'
#
loop_
_entity.id
_entity.type
_entity.pdbx_description
1 polymer ?
#
loop_
_entity_poly.entity_id
_entity_poly.type
_entity_poly.pdbx_seq_one_letter_code
_entity_poly.pdbx_strand_id
1 'polypeptide(L)'
;MTILGTNREGWGTRTLVLAQWASAAFLLLAMTASLAQGQQPEVLDHVVAVINGSVILESDVQEEMRLDVLQPFSDPGRNTPKRSLQRLIDRDLILQQMRTAEELTPPSPEEVQQRVNELRGLLPECTQYHCETDAGWQAFLQARALTQKEVEAHWKQRMMILAFIQSRFGSGVRITPAEIADYYHKDLVPQLKGKTPPPLQAVSTRIEEILLQQRVSSLLLEWLQSLKSEGSVSILDPAYGQVGTTGAGDESGSGGQR
;
A
#
# COMPACT_ATOMS: atom_id res chain seq x y z
N MET A 1 9.91 103.63 -29.01
CA MET A 1 8.61 103.02 -29.29
C MET A 1 8.58 101.61 -28.77
N THR A 2 7.78 101.37 -27.84
CA THR A 2 7.62 100.40 -26.80
C THR A 2 7.55 98.94 -27.28
N ILE A 3 8.29 98.05 -26.63
CA ILE A 3 8.07 96.61 -26.77
C ILE A 3 7.94 96.02 -25.32
N LEU A 4 6.76 95.47 -25.05
CA LEU A 4 6.44 94.74 -23.87
C LEU A 4 6.96 93.30 -24.02
N GLY A 5 7.78 92.87 -23.11
CA GLY A 5 8.23 91.50 -22.91
C GLY A 5 7.26 90.78 -21.98
N THR A 6 6.68 89.68 -22.39
CA THR A 6 5.89 88.79 -21.58
C THR A 6 6.73 87.67 -21.01
N ASN A 7 6.84 87.67 -19.73
CA ASN A 7 7.52 86.63 -18.95
C ASN A 7 6.61 85.40 -18.88
N ARG A 8 7.10 84.25 -19.37
CA ARG A 8 6.39 82.98 -19.41
C ARG A 8 7.35 81.85 -18.99
N GLU A 9 7.78 81.90 -17.78
CA GLU A 9 8.58 80.81 -17.20
C GLU A 9 8.06 80.46 -15.82
N GLY A 10 7.71 79.20 -15.58
CA GLY A 10 7.62 78.73 -14.22
C GLY A 10 6.62 77.68 -13.85
N TRP A 11 5.83 77.11 -14.80
CA TRP A 11 4.79 76.14 -14.43
C TRP A 11 5.02 74.68 -14.91
N GLY A 12 6.06 74.40 -15.67
CA GLY A 12 6.29 73.07 -16.27
C GLY A 12 7.06 72.10 -15.41
N THR A 13 7.89 72.57 -14.50
CA THR A 13 8.86 71.69 -13.81
C THR A 13 8.31 71.02 -12.54
N ARG A 14 7.34 71.63 -11.88
CA ARG A 14 6.77 71.10 -10.62
C ARG A 14 5.82 69.90 -10.83
N THR A 15 5.11 69.88 -11.95
CA THR A 15 4.17 68.80 -12.25
C THR A 15 4.89 67.51 -12.69
N LEU A 16 6.03 67.60 -13.38
CA LEU A 16 6.84 66.44 -13.81
C LEU A 16 7.51 65.73 -12.64
N VAL A 17 7.96 66.48 -11.63
CA VAL A 17 8.63 65.89 -10.44
C VAL A 17 7.64 65.14 -9.57
N LEU A 18 6.40 65.65 -9.39
CA LEU A 18 5.36 64.95 -8.63
C LEU A 18 4.89 63.69 -9.34
N ALA A 19 4.82 63.66 -10.69
CA ALA A 19 4.48 62.44 -11.43
C ALA A 19 5.55 61.34 -11.30
N GLN A 20 6.83 61.69 -11.25
CA GLN A 20 7.92 60.73 -11.05
C GLN A 20 7.91 60.10 -9.63
N TRP A 21 7.56 60.84 -8.63
CA TRP A 21 7.47 60.32 -7.25
C TRP A 21 6.25 59.39 -7.05
N ALA A 22 5.16 59.67 -7.72
CA ALA A 22 3.95 58.82 -7.71
C ALA A 22 4.22 57.49 -8.40
N SER A 23 4.96 57.47 -9.50
CA SER A 23 5.32 56.24 -10.21
C SER A 23 6.31 55.36 -9.41
N ALA A 24 7.27 55.95 -8.72
CA ALA A 24 8.20 55.23 -7.87
C ALA A 24 7.52 54.61 -6.64
N ALA A 25 6.56 55.31 -6.03
CA ALA A 25 5.81 54.80 -4.89
C ALA A 25 4.90 53.62 -5.31
N PHE A 26 4.32 53.64 -6.50
CA PHE A 26 3.48 52.57 -7.02
C PHE A 26 4.29 51.30 -7.36
N LEU A 27 5.49 51.46 -7.89
CA LEU A 27 6.42 50.36 -8.15
C LEU A 27 6.94 49.69 -6.86
N LEU A 28 7.18 50.48 -5.81
CA LEU A 28 7.60 49.96 -4.49
C LEU A 28 6.44 49.19 -3.83
N LEU A 29 5.20 49.65 -3.94
CA LEU A 29 4.02 48.95 -3.40
C LEU A 29 3.71 47.67 -4.12
N ALA A 30 3.99 47.59 -5.43
CA ALA A 30 3.81 46.34 -6.21
C ALA A 30 4.87 45.28 -5.87
N MET A 31 6.07 45.64 -5.44
CA MET A 31 7.11 44.71 -5.02
C MET A 31 6.82 44.05 -3.67
N THR A 32 6.06 44.70 -2.77
CA THR A 32 5.71 44.12 -1.48
C THR A 32 4.56 43.12 -1.53
N ALA A 33 3.73 43.15 -2.58
CA ALA A 33 2.63 42.20 -2.78
C ALA A 33 3.10 40.80 -3.20
N SER A 34 4.34 40.64 -3.68
CA SER A 34 4.85 39.34 -4.15
C SER A 34 5.43 38.44 -3.05
N LEU A 35 5.48 38.86 -1.80
CA LEU A 35 6.02 38.09 -0.68
C LEU A 35 4.95 37.34 0.13
N ALA A 36 3.67 37.52 -0.19
CA ALA A 36 2.60 36.70 0.33
C ALA A 36 2.41 35.46 -0.56
N GLN A 37 3.49 34.71 -0.83
CA GLN A 37 3.35 33.31 -1.25
C GLN A 37 2.81 32.60 -0.02
N GLY A 38 1.47 32.37 -0.03
CA GLY A 38 0.83 31.56 0.98
C GLY A 38 1.56 30.23 1.05
N GLN A 39 2.13 29.91 2.19
CA GLN A 39 2.54 28.55 2.50
C GLN A 39 1.32 27.69 2.20
N GLN A 40 1.40 26.88 1.13
CA GLN A 40 0.41 25.83 0.94
C GLN A 40 0.45 25.02 2.23
N PRO A 41 -0.71 24.75 2.85
CA PRO A 41 -0.72 23.90 4.02
C PRO A 41 -0.05 22.60 3.63
N GLU A 42 1.11 22.32 4.25
CA GLU A 42 1.76 21.02 4.16
C GLU A 42 0.75 20.03 4.73
N VAL A 43 0.21 19.20 3.88
CA VAL A 43 -0.69 18.13 4.31
C VAL A 43 0.17 17.17 5.12
N LEU A 44 0.14 17.36 6.43
CA LEU A 44 0.75 16.40 7.35
C LEU A 44 -0.02 15.09 7.20
N ASP A 45 0.73 14.02 6.91
CA ASP A 45 0.19 12.68 6.83
C ASP A 45 -0.42 12.29 8.18
N HIS A 46 -1.58 11.66 8.20
CA HIS A 46 -2.23 11.36 9.46
C HIS A 46 -2.07 9.89 9.86
N VAL A 47 -2.07 9.64 11.15
CA VAL A 47 -1.94 8.31 11.72
C VAL A 47 -3.28 7.59 11.62
N VAL A 48 -3.29 6.48 10.87
CA VAL A 48 -4.48 5.63 10.70
C VAL A 48 -4.56 4.57 11.79
N ALA A 49 -3.43 3.95 12.12
CA ALA A 49 -3.37 2.91 13.14
C ALA A 49 -2.03 2.89 13.90
N VAL A 50 -2.04 2.28 15.07
CA VAL A 50 -0.84 2.00 15.88
C VAL A 50 -0.84 0.53 16.28
N ILE A 51 0.31 -0.16 16.09
CA ILE A 51 0.47 -1.60 16.32
C ILE A 51 1.73 -1.81 17.17
N ASN A 52 1.56 -2.16 18.44
CA ASN A 52 2.69 -2.36 19.37
C ASN A 52 3.70 -1.18 19.36
N GLY A 53 3.20 0.04 19.16
CA GLY A 53 4.03 1.26 19.04
C GLY A 53 4.52 1.59 17.63
N SER A 54 4.38 0.71 16.63
CA SER A 54 4.57 1.05 15.21
C SER A 54 3.37 1.85 14.70
N VAL A 55 3.62 2.84 13.84
CA VAL A 55 2.60 3.73 13.28
C VAL A 55 2.34 3.34 11.83
N ILE A 56 1.07 3.29 11.43
CA ILE A 56 0.65 3.23 10.02
C ILE A 56 0.00 4.57 9.66
N LEU A 57 0.46 5.16 8.57
CA LEU A 57 0.00 6.43 8.04
C LEU A 57 -1.01 6.21 6.89
N GLU A 58 -1.76 7.25 6.55
CA GLU A 58 -2.64 7.21 5.38
C GLU A 58 -1.85 7.01 4.08
N SER A 59 -0.68 7.62 3.96
CA SER A 59 0.21 7.40 2.81
C SER A 59 0.62 5.94 2.64
N ASP A 60 0.85 5.21 3.74
CA ASP A 60 1.16 3.78 3.70
C ASP A 60 -0.02 2.98 3.13
N VAL A 61 -1.25 3.33 3.52
CA VAL A 61 -2.46 2.67 3.00
C VAL A 61 -2.62 2.95 1.50
N GLN A 62 -2.38 4.19 1.07
CA GLN A 62 -2.45 4.57 -0.34
C GLN A 62 -1.35 3.88 -1.16
N GLU A 63 -0.14 3.74 -0.62
CA GLU A 63 0.93 2.98 -1.25
C GLU A 63 0.57 1.50 -1.39
N GLU A 64 0.06 0.88 -0.33
CA GLU A 64 -0.41 -0.51 -0.35
C GLU A 64 -1.49 -0.74 -1.42
N MET A 65 -2.42 0.22 -1.58
CA MET A 65 -3.44 0.17 -2.63
C MET A 65 -2.85 0.25 -4.03
N ARG A 66 -1.82 1.10 -4.25
CA ARG A 66 -1.12 1.17 -5.54
C ARG A 66 -0.36 -0.11 -5.86
N LEU A 67 0.25 -0.72 -4.84
CA LEU A 67 1.02 -1.97 -4.98
C LEU A 67 0.15 -3.20 -5.19
N ASP A 68 -1.15 -3.15 -4.85
CA ASP A 68 -2.08 -4.29 -5.02
C ASP A 68 -2.20 -4.75 -6.48
N VAL A 69 -2.02 -3.84 -7.44
CA VAL A 69 -2.01 -4.16 -8.88
C VAL A 69 -0.91 -5.17 -9.27
N LEU A 70 0.12 -5.28 -8.46
CA LEU A 70 1.22 -6.23 -8.66
C LEU A 70 0.85 -7.66 -8.22
N GLN A 71 -0.38 -7.91 -7.82
CA GLN A 71 -0.84 -9.25 -7.44
C GLN A 71 -1.56 -9.92 -8.61
N PRO A 72 -1.00 -11.00 -9.22
CA PRO A 72 -1.52 -11.60 -10.45
C PRO A 72 -2.96 -12.14 -10.36
N PHE A 73 -3.40 -12.42 -9.15
CA PHE A 73 -4.70 -13.06 -8.87
C PHE A 73 -5.54 -12.22 -7.88
N SER A 74 -5.32 -10.91 -7.84
CA SER A 74 -6.12 -10.03 -7.00
C SER A 74 -7.55 -9.91 -7.55
N ASP A 75 -8.51 -10.05 -6.67
CA ASP A 75 -9.90 -9.67 -6.95
C ASP A 75 -10.00 -8.14 -6.83
N PRO A 76 -10.41 -7.42 -7.87
CA PRO A 76 -10.54 -5.95 -7.83
C PRO A 76 -11.41 -5.44 -6.66
N GLY A 77 -12.41 -6.23 -6.22
CA GLY A 77 -13.23 -5.91 -5.04
C GLY A 77 -12.47 -6.01 -3.71
N ARG A 78 -11.25 -6.52 -3.69
CA ARG A 78 -10.41 -6.61 -2.50
C ARG A 78 -9.51 -5.40 -2.28
N ASN A 79 -9.29 -4.56 -3.29
CA ASN A 79 -8.47 -3.37 -3.18
C ASN A 79 -9.27 -2.19 -2.60
N THR A 80 -9.51 -2.25 -1.29
CA THR A 80 -10.19 -1.19 -0.54
C THR A 80 -9.28 -0.67 0.57
N PRO A 81 -9.41 0.60 0.99
CA PRO A 81 -8.59 1.16 2.08
C PRO A 81 -8.59 0.29 3.34
N LYS A 82 -9.77 -0.17 3.75
CA LYS A 82 -9.91 -1.04 4.93
C LYS A 82 -9.13 -2.36 4.80
N ARG A 83 -9.18 -3.01 3.63
CA ARG A 83 -8.43 -4.26 3.41
C ARG A 83 -6.95 -4.02 3.26
N SER A 84 -6.56 -2.88 2.70
CA SER A 84 -5.14 -2.48 2.63
C SER A 84 -4.57 -2.21 4.02
N LEU A 85 -5.31 -1.50 4.87
CA LEU A 85 -4.93 -1.35 6.28
C LEU A 85 -4.78 -2.71 6.98
N GLN A 86 -5.73 -3.64 6.77
CA GLN A 86 -5.64 -4.97 7.36
C GLN A 86 -4.37 -5.71 6.91
N ARG A 87 -4.00 -5.64 5.63
CA ARG A 87 -2.76 -6.23 5.12
C ARG A 87 -1.51 -5.58 5.72
N LEU A 88 -1.54 -4.26 5.94
CA LEU A 88 -0.45 -3.54 6.60
C LEU A 88 -0.29 -3.95 8.06
N ILE A 89 -1.39 -4.09 8.80
CA ILE A 89 -1.40 -4.58 10.19
C ILE A 89 -0.79 -5.98 10.25
N ASP A 90 -1.27 -6.91 9.42
CA ASP A 90 -0.78 -8.28 9.38
C ASP A 90 0.71 -8.34 9.02
N ARG A 91 1.13 -7.53 8.04
CA ARG A 91 2.53 -7.40 7.63
C ARG A 91 3.42 -6.87 8.75
N ASP A 92 2.99 -5.81 9.45
CA ASP A 92 3.79 -5.23 10.53
C ASP A 92 3.95 -6.21 11.69
N LEU A 93 2.89 -6.92 12.07
CA LEU A 93 2.96 -7.98 13.07
C LEU A 93 3.97 -9.08 12.69
N ILE A 94 3.97 -9.53 11.43
CA ILE A 94 4.94 -10.52 10.94
C ILE A 94 6.36 -9.95 11.01
N LEU A 95 6.57 -8.71 10.54
CA LEU A 95 7.87 -8.06 10.55
C LEU A 95 8.41 -7.87 11.99
N GLN A 96 7.55 -7.60 12.95
CA GLN A 96 7.92 -7.54 14.37
C GLN A 96 8.46 -8.89 14.85
N GLN A 97 7.83 -9.99 14.48
CA GLN A 97 8.29 -11.35 14.82
C GLN A 97 9.60 -11.72 14.10
N MET A 98 9.74 -11.31 12.84
CA MET A 98 10.99 -11.54 12.09
C MET A 98 12.20 -10.87 12.72
N ARG A 99 12.03 -9.71 13.39
CA ARG A 99 13.13 -9.02 14.11
C ARG A 99 13.65 -9.80 15.32
N THR A 100 12.86 -10.68 15.88
CA THR A 100 13.20 -11.51 17.05
C THR A 100 13.57 -12.95 16.70
N ALA A 101 13.41 -13.33 15.42
CA ALA A 101 13.74 -14.67 14.93
C ALA A 101 15.22 -14.80 14.57
N GLU A 102 15.65 -16.02 14.30
CA GLU A 102 16.96 -16.28 13.72
C GLU A 102 17.13 -15.54 12.39
N GLU A 103 18.37 -15.15 12.09
CA GLU A 103 18.71 -14.34 10.92
C GLU A 103 18.35 -15.08 9.62
N LEU A 104 17.34 -14.54 8.91
CA LEU A 104 17.00 -14.97 7.55
C LEU A 104 17.95 -14.31 6.56
N THR A 105 18.52 -15.10 5.66
CA THR A 105 19.33 -14.55 4.57
C THR A 105 18.43 -13.73 3.61
N PRO A 106 18.67 -12.43 3.45
CA PRO A 106 17.90 -11.64 2.50
C PRO A 106 18.13 -12.11 1.07
N PRO A 107 17.12 -12.04 0.19
CA PRO A 107 17.31 -12.34 -1.22
C PRO A 107 18.29 -11.35 -1.87
N SER A 108 19.09 -11.83 -2.80
CA SER A 108 20.01 -10.99 -3.58
C SER A 108 19.22 -10.04 -4.50
N PRO A 109 19.82 -8.94 -4.96
CA PRO A 109 19.20 -8.06 -5.94
C PRO A 109 18.80 -8.79 -7.23
N GLU A 110 19.60 -9.75 -7.68
CA GLU A 110 19.38 -10.56 -8.87
C GLU A 110 18.14 -11.45 -8.70
N GLU A 111 17.97 -12.10 -7.54
CA GLU A 111 16.79 -12.92 -7.22
C GLU A 111 15.52 -12.06 -7.19
N VAL A 112 15.59 -10.86 -6.61
CA VAL A 112 14.47 -9.91 -6.61
C VAL A 112 14.10 -9.51 -8.04
N GLN A 113 15.10 -9.16 -8.85
CA GLN A 113 14.88 -8.76 -10.24
C GLN A 113 14.30 -9.89 -11.09
N GLN A 114 14.81 -11.11 -10.92
CA GLN A 114 14.24 -12.28 -11.57
C GLN A 114 12.76 -12.44 -11.23
N ARG A 115 12.41 -12.31 -9.94
CA ARG A 115 11.02 -12.44 -9.49
C ARG A 115 10.12 -11.32 -10.05
N VAL A 116 10.61 -10.09 -10.15
CA VAL A 116 9.90 -8.98 -10.79
C VAL A 116 9.71 -9.25 -12.29
N ASN A 117 10.70 -9.81 -12.98
CA ASN A 117 10.57 -10.18 -14.40
C ASN A 117 9.53 -11.29 -14.63
N GLU A 118 9.49 -12.30 -13.76
CA GLU A 118 8.45 -13.34 -13.79
C GLU A 118 7.06 -12.72 -13.58
N LEU A 119 6.95 -11.77 -12.66
CA LEU A 119 5.71 -11.05 -12.38
C LEU A 119 5.15 -10.34 -13.62
N ARG A 120 5.99 -9.69 -14.42
CA ARG A 120 5.57 -8.97 -15.64
C ARG A 120 4.76 -9.87 -16.58
N GLY A 121 5.11 -11.17 -16.66
CA GLY A 121 4.39 -12.16 -17.48
C GLY A 121 3.07 -12.65 -16.87
N LEU A 122 2.84 -12.40 -15.58
CA LEU A 122 1.66 -12.90 -14.86
C LEU A 122 0.58 -11.83 -14.64
N LEU A 123 0.90 -10.56 -14.80
CA LEU A 123 -0.05 -9.45 -14.59
C LEU A 123 -0.98 -9.32 -15.81
N PRO A 124 -2.32 -9.46 -15.65
CA PRO A 124 -3.26 -9.38 -16.78
C PRO A 124 -3.19 -8.05 -17.53
N GLU A 125 -3.01 -6.95 -16.79
CA GLU A 125 -2.94 -5.61 -17.38
C GLU A 125 -1.66 -5.35 -18.15
N CYS A 126 -0.60 -6.09 -17.87
CA CYS A 126 0.68 -6.01 -18.59
C CYS A 126 0.56 -6.35 -20.08
N THR A 127 -0.46 -7.12 -20.47
CA THR A 127 -0.73 -7.41 -21.88
C THR A 127 -0.98 -6.11 -22.68
N GLN A 128 -1.64 -5.11 -22.08
CA GLN A 128 -1.94 -3.83 -22.75
C GLN A 128 -0.70 -2.93 -22.86
N TYR A 129 0.23 -3.06 -21.93
CA TYR A 129 1.43 -2.22 -21.84
C TYR A 129 2.65 -2.86 -22.51
N HIS A 130 2.57 -4.13 -22.92
CA HIS A 130 3.72 -4.90 -23.41
C HIS A 130 4.87 -4.93 -22.40
N CYS A 131 4.56 -5.33 -21.15
CA CYS A 131 5.53 -5.35 -20.05
C CYS A 131 6.69 -6.34 -20.24
N GLU A 132 6.66 -7.18 -21.26
CA GLU A 132 7.81 -7.99 -21.69
C GLU A 132 8.97 -7.10 -22.15
N THR A 133 8.69 -5.85 -22.57
CA THR A 133 9.68 -4.83 -22.89
C THR A 133 9.90 -3.89 -21.69
N ASP A 134 11.12 -3.36 -21.55
CA ASP A 134 11.40 -2.40 -20.48
C ASP A 134 10.61 -1.09 -20.66
N ALA A 135 10.41 -0.64 -21.90
CA ALA A 135 9.59 0.54 -22.18
C ALA A 135 8.14 0.35 -21.76
N GLY A 136 7.55 -0.81 -22.07
CA GLY A 136 6.19 -1.16 -21.68
C GLY A 136 6.04 -1.27 -20.16
N TRP A 137 7.01 -1.90 -19.50
CA TRP A 137 7.03 -1.98 -18.05
C TRP A 137 7.10 -0.60 -17.39
N GLN A 138 7.96 0.30 -17.87
CA GLN A 138 8.05 1.66 -17.36
C GLN A 138 6.74 2.44 -17.58
N ALA A 139 6.09 2.27 -18.73
CA ALA A 139 4.78 2.89 -18.99
C ALA A 139 3.70 2.36 -18.04
N PHE A 140 3.71 1.05 -17.75
CA PHE A 140 2.81 0.43 -16.77
C PHE A 140 3.02 1.02 -15.36
N LEU A 141 4.27 1.15 -14.90
CA LEU A 141 4.59 1.72 -13.60
C LEU A 141 4.17 3.19 -13.50
N GLN A 142 4.49 3.99 -14.51
CA GLN A 142 4.11 5.41 -14.55
C GLN A 142 2.60 5.63 -14.49
N ALA A 143 1.83 4.81 -15.21
CA ALA A 143 0.36 4.88 -15.18
C ALA A 143 -0.24 4.63 -13.79
N ARG A 144 0.55 4.05 -12.87
CA ARG A 144 0.13 3.71 -11.49
C ARG A 144 0.88 4.47 -10.41
N ALA A 145 1.63 5.50 -10.81
CA ALA A 145 2.49 6.27 -9.92
C ALA A 145 3.41 5.35 -9.06
N LEU A 146 3.97 4.31 -9.69
CA LEU A 146 4.94 3.40 -9.10
C LEU A 146 6.32 3.60 -9.73
N THR A 147 7.35 3.32 -8.96
CA THR A 147 8.74 3.28 -9.43
C THR A 147 9.28 1.85 -9.37
N GLN A 148 10.29 1.56 -10.20
CA GLN A 148 11.00 0.27 -10.17
C GLN A 148 11.54 -0.04 -8.76
N LYS A 149 12.09 0.97 -8.08
CA LYS A 149 12.64 0.84 -6.73
C LYS A 149 11.59 0.43 -5.70
N GLU A 150 10.39 1.03 -5.76
CA GLU A 150 9.27 0.66 -4.86
C GLU A 150 8.82 -0.78 -5.09
N VAL A 151 8.73 -1.20 -6.36
CA VAL A 151 8.36 -2.57 -6.72
C VAL A 151 9.40 -3.57 -6.20
N GLU A 152 10.68 -3.30 -6.41
CA GLU A 152 11.77 -4.17 -5.93
C GLU A 152 11.81 -4.25 -4.41
N ALA A 153 11.64 -3.12 -3.70
CA ALA A 153 11.59 -3.09 -2.25
C ALA A 153 10.39 -3.90 -1.70
N HIS A 154 9.22 -3.73 -2.31
CA HIS A 154 8.02 -4.50 -1.97
C HIS A 154 8.22 -6.02 -2.18
N TRP A 155 8.80 -6.41 -3.33
CA TRP A 155 9.04 -7.82 -3.62
C TRP A 155 10.12 -8.43 -2.73
N LYS A 156 11.19 -7.70 -2.45
CA LYS A 156 12.21 -8.13 -1.48
C LYS A 156 11.59 -8.42 -0.12
N GLN A 157 10.79 -7.49 0.41
CA GLN A 157 10.10 -7.69 1.69
C GLN A 157 9.15 -8.89 1.64
N ARG A 158 8.36 -9.02 0.56
CA ARG A 158 7.47 -10.17 0.36
C ARG A 158 8.21 -11.50 0.35
N MET A 159 9.33 -11.60 -0.35
CA MET A 159 10.17 -12.80 -0.39
C MET A 159 10.69 -13.17 1.00
N MET A 160 11.15 -12.19 1.77
CA MET A 160 11.59 -12.41 3.15
C MET A 160 10.45 -12.91 4.05
N ILE A 161 9.28 -12.31 3.96
CA ILE A 161 8.09 -12.73 4.72
C ILE A 161 7.70 -14.17 4.35
N LEU A 162 7.69 -14.51 3.06
CA LEU A 162 7.37 -15.87 2.60
C LEU A 162 8.40 -16.89 3.09
N ALA A 163 9.68 -16.56 3.05
CA ALA A 163 10.75 -17.41 3.60
C ALA A 163 10.58 -17.64 5.11
N PHE A 164 10.24 -16.60 5.85
CA PHE A 164 9.96 -16.69 7.29
C PHE A 164 8.74 -17.59 7.58
N ILE A 165 7.64 -17.40 6.86
CA ILE A 165 6.42 -18.21 6.99
C ILE A 165 6.75 -19.68 6.68
N GLN A 166 7.50 -19.94 5.62
CA GLN A 166 7.90 -21.28 5.22
C GLN A 166 8.80 -21.93 6.27
N SER A 167 9.76 -21.22 6.83
CA SER A 167 10.62 -21.70 7.91
C SER A 167 9.81 -22.02 9.17
N ARG A 168 8.88 -21.14 9.55
CA ARG A 168 8.11 -21.29 10.79
C ARG A 168 7.06 -22.40 10.73
N PHE A 169 6.36 -22.54 9.61
CA PHE A 169 5.20 -23.44 9.50
C PHE A 169 5.41 -24.59 8.51
N GLY A 170 6.21 -24.40 7.46
CA GLY A 170 6.31 -25.37 6.37
C GLY A 170 7.00 -26.66 6.78
N SER A 171 8.01 -26.61 7.62
CA SER A 171 8.81 -27.78 8.01
C SER A 171 8.06 -28.79 8.93
N GLY A 172 7.04 -28.30 9.65
CA GLY A 172 6.24 -29.11 10.58
C GLY A 172 5.01 -29.77 9.96
N VAL A 173 4.61 -29.37 8.74
CA VAL A 173 3.38 -29.86 8.10
C VAL A 173 3.68 -31.05 7.22
N ARG A 174 2.94 -32.13 7.42
CA ARG A 174 2.98 -33.34 6.56
C ARG A 174 1.57 -33.64 6.08
N ILE A 175 1.43 -33.91 4.80
CA ILE A 175 0.19 -34.35 4.19
C ILE A 175 0.25 -35.86 4.00
N THR A 176 -0.78 -36.54 4.46
CA THR A 176 -0.85 -38.01 4.37
C THR A 176 -1.49 -38.46 3.06
N PRO A 177 -1.17 -39.70 2.56
CA PRO A 177 -1.86 -40.25 1.41
C PRO A 177 -3.38 -40.35 1.55
N ALA A 178 -3.86 -40.52 2.78
CA ALA A 178 -5.30 -40.54 3.07
C ALA A 178 -5.95 -39.17 2.84
N GLU A 179 -5.31 -38.08 3.29
CA GLU A 179 -5.78 -36.70 3.03
C GLU A 179 -5.80 -36.39 1.53
N ILE A 180 -4.80 -36.84 0.79
CA ILE A 180 -4.75 -36.68 -0.68
C ILE A 180 -5.92 -37.42 -1.35
N ALA A 181 -6.19 -38.67 -0.95
CA ALA A 181 -7.30 -39.43 -1.47
C ALA A 181 -8.66 -38.83 -1.11
N ASP A 182 -8.80 -38.37 0.11
CA ASP A 182 -10.01 -37.66 0.60
C ASP A 182 -10.29 -36.40 -0.22
N TYR A 183 -9.30 -35.54 -0.43
CA TYR A 183 -9.44 -34.34 -1.24
C TYR A 183 -9.80 -34.67 -2.69
N TYR A 184 -9.15 -35.68 -3.26
CA TYR A 184 -9.46 -36.15 -4.61
C TYR A 184 -10.92 -36.53 -4.76
N HIS A 185 -11.44 -37.38 -3.86
CA HIS A 185 -12.81 -37.90 -3.96
C HIS A 185 -13.89 -36.90 -3.52
N LYS A 186 -13.63 -36.08 -2.49
CA LYS A 186 -14.63 -35.18 -1.89
C LYS A 186 -14.66 -33.80 -2.55
N ASP A 187 -13.51 -33.33 -3.04
CA ASP A 187 -13.38 -31.95 -3.54
C ASP A 187 -13.13 -31.92 -5.06
N LEU A 188 -12.15 -32.67 -5.58
CA LEU A 188 -11.74 -32.57 -6.98
C LEU A 188 -12.75 -33.22 -7.91
N VAL A 189 -13.11 -34.48 -7.68
CA VAL A 189 -14.00 -35.27 -8.59
C VAL A 189 -15.37 -34.60 -8.73
N PRO A 190 -16.05 -34.14 -7.68
CA PRO A 190 -17.33 -33.46 -7.82
C PRO A 190 -17.30 -32.17 -8.64
N GLN A 191 -16.17 -31.46 -8.61
CA GLN A 191 -16.00 -30.21 -9.36
C GLN A 191 -15.88 -30.43 -10.87
N LEU A 192 -15.53 -31.61 -11.31
CA LEU A 192 -15.36 -31.94 -12.74
C LEU A 192 -16.70 -32.09 -13.49
N LYS A 193 -17.85 -32.06 -12.81
CA LYS A 193 -19.20 -32.00 -13.40
C LYS A 193 -19.40 -32.98 -14.54
N GLY A 194 -19.01 -34.27 -14.37
CA GLY A 194 -19.21 -35.35 -15.36
C GLY A 194 -18.08 -35.50 -16.38
N LYS A 195 -17.01 -34.72 -16.32
CA LYS A 195 -15.79 -35.00 -17.06
C LYS A 195 -15.07 -36.20 -16.43
N THR A 196 -14.39 -36.99 -17.23
CA THR A 196 -13.57 -38.11 -16.72
C THR A 196 -12.46 -37.57 -15.83
N PRO A 197 -12.42 -37.95 -14.53
CA PRO A 197 -11.39 -37.49 -13.63
C PRO A 197 -10.02 -38.09 -14.02
N PRO A 198 -8.93 -37.31 -13.90
CA PRO A 198 -7.59 -37.84 -14.07
C PRO A 198 -7.30 -38.87 -12.95
N PRO A 199 -6.48 -39.90 -13.21
CA PRO A 199 -6.13 -40.88 -12.18
C PRO A 199 -5.44 -40.19 -10.98
N LEU A 200 -5.75 -40.64 -9.75
CA LEU A 200 -5.22 -40.05 -8.52
C LEU A 200 -3.70 -39.89 -8.55
N GLN A 201 -2.97 -40.88 -9.06
CA GLN A 201 -1.51 -40.83 -9.13
C GLN A 201 -0.98 -39.67 -9.98
N ALA A 202 -1.72 -39.26 -11.01
CA ALA A 202 -1.30 -38.17 -11.90
C ALA A 202 -1.48 -36.78 -11.24
N VAL A 203 -2.31 -36.69 -10.23
CA VAL A 203 -2.63 -35.39 -9.55
C VAL A 203 -2.23 -35.36 -8.10
N SER A 204 -1.72 -36.46 -7.52
CA SER A 204 -1.40 -36.58 -6.09
C SER A 204 -0.41 -35.52 -5.62
N THR A 205 0.67 -35.27 -6.35
CA THR A 205 1.65 -34.23 -6.00
C THR A 205 1.01 -32.83 -5.99
N ARG A 206 0.16 -32.55 -6.97
CA ARG A 206 -0.54 -31.26 -7.02
C ARG A 206 -1.54 -31.08 -5.89
N ILE A 207 -2.25 -32.15 -5.51
CA ILE A 207 -3.16 -32.16 -4.37
C ILE A 207 -2.36 -31.96 -3.07
N GLU A 208 -1.23 -32.62 -2.90
CA GLU A 208 -0.35 -32.47 -1.76
C GLU A 208 0.11 -31.00 -1.60
N GLU A 209 0.55 -30.35 -2.69
CA GLU A 209 0.92 -28.93 -2.70
C GLU A 209 -0.24 -28.03 -2.26
N ILE A 210 -1.45 -28.28 -2.76
CA ILE A 210 -2.66 -27.52 -2.41
C ILE A 210 -2.96 -27.68 -0.93
N LEU A 211 -2.98 -28.91 -0.42
CA LEU A 211 -3.27 -29.21 0.99
C LEU A 211 -2.21 -28.60 1.92
N LEU A 212 -0.93 -28.70 1.55
CA LEU A 212 0.17 -28.08 2.27
C LEU A 212 -0.02 -26.55 2.36
N GLN A 213 -0.30 -25.92 1.23
CA GLN A 213 -0.56 -24.47 1.19
C GLN A 213 -1.78 -24.07 2.05
N GLN A 214 -2.86 -24.84 1.99
CA GLN A 214 -4.05 -24.59 2.82
C GLN A 214 -3.71 -24.72 4.31
N ARG A 215 -2.97 -25.74 4.71
CA ARG A 215 -2.57 -25.98 6.10
C ARG A 215 -1.66 -24.85 6.63
N VAL A 216 -0.66 -24.45 5.84
CA VAL A 216 0.23 -23.32 6.18
C VAL A 216 -0.55 -22.04 6.30
N SER A 217 -1.51 -21.79 5.38
CA SER A 217 -2.38 -20.61 5.43
C SER A 217 -3.25 -20.57 6.69
N SER A 218 -3.83 -21.72 7.09
CA SER A 218 -4.62 -21.80 8.32
C SER A 218 -3.77 -21.50 9.56
N LEU A 219 -2.59 -22.13 9.67
CA LEU A 219 -1.66 -21.89 10.77
C LEU A 219 -1.22 -20.44 10.85
N LEU A 220 -0.98 -19.80 9.70
CA LEU A 220 -0.64 -18.38 9.62
C LEU A 220 -1.79 -17.50 10.12
N LEU A 221 -3.02 -17.78 9.71
CA LEU A 221 -4.20 -17.01 10.14
C LEU A 221 -4.45 -17.14 11.65
N GLU A 222 -4.37 -18.33 12.20
CA GLU A 222 -4.49 -18.58 13.64
C GLU A 222 -3.41 -17.84 14.42
N TRP A 223 -2.17 -17.91 13.96
CA TRP A 223 -1.07 -17.21 14.58
C TRP A 223 -1.22 -15.68 14.51
N LEU A 224 -1.64 -15.12 13.37
CA LEU A 224 -1.90 -13.69 13.24
C LEU A 224 -3.04 -13.24 14.18
N GLN A 225 -4.06 -14.07 14.36
CA GLN A 225 -5.13 -13.79 15.32
C GLN A 225 -4.58 -13.78 16.76
N SER A 226 -3.71 -14.72 17.12
CA SER A 226 -3.02 -14.72 18.42
C SER A 226 -2.20 -13.45 18.62
N LEU A 227 -1.38 -13.06 17.64
CA LEU A 227 -0.58 -11.82 17.70
C LEU A 227 -1.45 -10.57 17.87
N LYS A 228 -2.60 -10.51 17.23
CA LYS A 228 -3.55 -9.38 17.38
C LYS A 228 -4.19 -9.35 18.76
N SER A 229 -4.48 -10.52 19.34
CA SER A 229 -5.10 -10.61 20.67
C SER A 229 -4.13 -10.35 21.81
N GLU A 230 -2.87 -10.69 21.63
CA GLU A 230 -1.79 -10.49 22.60
C GLU A 230 -1.16 -9.11 22.53
N GLY A 231 -1.19 -8.50 21.33
CA GLY A 231 -0.63 -7.19 21.05
C GLY A 231 -1.61 -6.04 21.25
N SER A 232 -1.11 -4.82 21.06
CA SER A 232 -1.92 -3.61 21.03
C SER A 232 -2.13 -3.18 19.58
N VAL A 233 -3.35 -3.31 19.07
CA VAL A 233 -3.74 -2.83 17.73
C VAL A 233 -4.85 -1.80 17.91
N SER A 234 -4.58 -0.53 17.57
CA SER A 234 -5.52 0.57 17.67
C SER A 234 -5.71 1.22 16.30
N ILE A 235 -6.92 1.20 15.77
CA ILE A 235 -7.29 2.00 14.60
C ILE A 235 -7.78 3.36 15.11
N LEU A 236 -7.11 4.42 14.69
CA LEU A 236 -7.36 5.78 15.16
C LEU A 236 -8.31 6.54 14.24
N ASP A 237 -8.30 6.21 12.94
CA ASP A 237 -9.18 6.85 11.96
C ASP A 237 -10.51 6.08 11.84
N PRO A 238 -11.66 6.70 12.19
CA PRO A 238 -12.98 6.07 12.09
C PRO A 238 -13.37 5.64 10.68
N ALA A 239 -12.78 6.22 9.62
CA ALA A 239 -13.06 5.84 8.24
C ALA A 239 -12.69 4.37 7.95
N TYR A 240 -11.74 3.82 8.70
CA TYR A 240 -11.31 2.42 8.60
C TYR A 240 -12.12 1.47 9.47
N GLY A 241 -12.99 2.00 10.33
CA GLY A 241 -13.79 1.24 11.28
C GLY A 241 -13.00 0.82 12.52
N GLN A 242 -13.71 0.48 13.58
CA GLN A 242 -13.05 -0.08 14.77
C GLN A 242 -12.68 -1.54 14.48
N VAL A 243 -11.44 -1.92 14.76
CA VAL A 243 -11.13 -3.34 15.01
C VAL A 243 -11.86 -3.67 16.28
N GLY A 244 -12.80 -4.59 16.22
CA GLY A 244 -13.47 -5.07 17.40
C GLY A 244 -12.41 -5.54 18.39
N THR A 245 -12.20 -4.75 19.43
CA THR A 245 -11.54 -5.21 20.65
C THR A 245 -12.49 -6.20 21.27
N THR A 246 -12.39 -7.47 20.91
CA THR A 246 -12.94 -8.56 21.68
C THR A 246 -12.08 -8.70 22.94
N GLY A 247 -12.24 -7.75 23.83
CA GLY A 247 -11.67 -7.71 25.16
C GLY A 247 -12.79 -7.46 26.13
N ALA A 248 -13.28 -8.53 26.73
CA ALA A 248 -13.97 -8.63 28.02
C ALA A 248 -14.84 -7.44 28.46
N GLY A 249 -16.17 -7.66 28.52
CA GLY A 249 -16.99 -6.98 29.51
C GLY A 249 -18.02 -6.03 28.94
N ASP A 250 -19.16 -6.56 28.54
CA ASP A 250 -20.44 -5.97 28.89
C ASP A 250 -21.53 -7.04 29.00
N GLU A 251 -21.39 -7.87 30.01
CA GLU A 251 -22.54 -8.51 30.65
C GLU A 251 -22.93 -7.65 31.84
N SER A 252 -23.66 -6.59 31.61
CA SER A 252 -24.42 -5.96 32.68
C SER A 252 -25.81 -5.58 32.20
N GLY A 253 -26.75 -6.49 32.50
CA GLY A 253 -27.99 -6.14 33.16
C GLY A 253 -29.00 -5.32 32.37
N SER A 254 -29.97 -6.00 31.83
CA SER A 254 -31.36 -5.54 32.00
C SER A 254 -32.30 -6.74 32.18
N GLY A 255 -32.36 -7.21 33.41
CA GLY A 255 -33.54 -7.86 33.88
C GLY A 255 -34.61 -6.82 34.18
N GLY A 256 -35.85 -7.08 33.81
CA GLY A 256 -36.93 -6.32 34.39
C GLY A 256 -38.18 -6.20 33.55
N GLN A 257 -39.14 -7.04 33.91
CA GLN A 257 -40.57 -6.72 33.99
C GLN A 257 -41.37 -6.57 32.68
N ARG A 258 -42.18 -7.44 32.33
CA ARG A 258 -43.53 -7.85 32.79
C ARG A 258 -44.13 -8.90 31.83
#